data_f4dbcaab3cf97babc1883da1de9ab81e
#
_entry.id   f4dbcaab3cf97babc1883da1de9ab81e
#
_cell.length_a   1.000
_cell.length_b   1.000
_cell.length_c   1.000
_cell.angle_alpha   90.00
_cell.angle_beta   90.00
_cell.angle_gamma   90.00
#
_symmetry.space_group_name_H-M   'P 1'
#
loop_
_entity.id
_entity.type
_entity.pdbx_description
1 polymer ?
#
loop_
_entity_poly.entity_id
_entity_poly.type
_entity_poly.pdbx_seq_one_letter_code
_entity_poly.pdbx_strand_id
1 'polypeptide(L)'
;MAHEFSTSYVKDTIALFHYYKKLAEKAMEQSPDEGLFLTLDAESNSIAIIVKHMGGNMRSRWTDFLTTDGEKPDRHRDTEFEEPPKTRAELMELWDRGWKYLFDALEPLSDVDLARTVTIRTEPHSVMQAINRQVAHYSYHVGQIVFLAKHFAAQSKGRWQALTVPRGQSKQFTADVAAGKKSQR
;
A
#
# COMPACT_ATOMS: atom_id res chain seq x y z
N MET A 1 5.45 19.14 6.64
CA MET A 1 6.92 19.05 6.80
C MET A 1 7.51 19.00 5.41
N ALA A 2 8.58 19.75 5.17
CA ALA A 2 9.33 19.68 3.92
C ALA A 2 9.94 18.28 3.74
N HIS A 3 10.12 17.85 2.50
CA HIS A 3 10.77 16.58 2.19
C HIS A 3 12.22 16.64 2.65
N GLU A 4 12.61 15.70 3.52
CA GLU A 4 14.00 15.54 3.92
C GLU A 4 14.77 14.85 2.78
N PHE A 5 15.85 15.46 2.32
CA PHE A 5 16.72 14.84 1.33
C PHE A 5 17.46 13.66 1.98
N SER A 6 17.32 12.49 1.38
CA SER A 6 17.99 11.27 1.84
C SER A 6 18.67 10.57 0.65
N THR A 7 19.87 10.03 0.90
CA THR A 7 20.56 9.13 -0.03
C THR A 7 20.38 7.66 0.37
N SER A 8 19.66 7.38 1.48
CA SER A 8 19.36 6.02 1.93
C SER A 8 18.15 5.49 1.17
N TYR A 9 18.38 4.41 0.42
CA TYR A 9 17.31 3.70 -0.28
C TYR A 9 16.28 3.10 0.69
N VAL A 10 16.73 2.52 1.81
CA VAL A 10 15.83 1.92 2.81
C VAL A 10 14.92 2.99 3.40
N LYS A 11 15.48 4.12 3.85
CA LYS A 11 14.68 5.22 4.43
C LYS A 11 13.69 5.80 3.43
N ASP A 12 14.13 6.03 2.18
CA ASP A 12 13.25 6.56 1.14
C ASP A 12 12.10 5.59 0.82
N THR A 13 12.39 4.30 0.76
CA THR A 13 11.38 3.27 0.49
C THR A 13 10.38 3.14 1.65
N ILE A 14 10.82 3.19 2.90
CA ILE A 14 9.92 3.21 4.07
C ILE A 14 8.98 4.42 4.00
N ALA A 15 9.52 5.62 3.70
CA ALA A 15 8.71 6.83 3.52
C ALA A 15 7.68 6.68 2.38
N LEU A 16 8.06 6.03 1.28
CA LEU A 16 7.17 5.73 0.16
C LEU A 16 6.06 4.75 0.56
N PHE A 17 6.35 3.72 1.34
CA PHE A 17 5.32 2.80 1.85
C PHE A 17 4.34 3.50 2.81
N HIS A 18 4.81 4.36 3.69
CA HIS A 18 3.93 5.20 4.51
C HIS A 18 3.03 6.09 3.66
N TYR A 19 3.56 6.67 2.59
CA TYR A 19 2.78 7.45 1.64
C TYR A 19 1.68 6.61 0.97
N TYR A 20 1.99 5.40 0.49
CA TYR A 20 1.00 4.51 -0.12
C TYR A 20 -0.06 4.06 0.87
N LYS A 21 0.33 3.68 2.09
CA LYS A 21 -0.63 3.35 3.17
C LYS A 21 -1.62 4.49 3.37
N LYS A 22 -1.13 5.69 3.61
CA LYS A 22 -1.96 6.88 3.86
C LYS A 22 -2.83 7.26 2.65
N LEU A 23 -2.32 7.08 1.42
CA LEU A 23 -3.07 7.38 0.20
C LEU A 23 -4.30 6.49 0.07
N ALA A 24 -4.13 5.18 0.31
CA ALA A 24 -5.24 4.22 0.29
C ALA A 24 -6.24 4.45 1.44
N GLU A 25 -5.76 4.74 2.65
CA GLU A 25 -6.61 5.07 3.80
C GLU A 25 -7.53 6.26 3.50
N LYS A 26 -6.96 7.36 3.03
CA LYS A 26 -7.73 8.55 2.64
C LYS A 26 -8.72 8.27 1.50
N ALA A 27 -8.42 7.33 0.62
CA ALA A 27 -9.35 6.90 -0.41
C ALA A 27 -10.52 6.09 0.19
N MET A 28 -10.21 5.11 1.02
CA MET A 28 -11.20 4.27 1.69
C MET A 28 -12.11 5.08 2.63
N GLU A 29 -11.58 6.10 3.34
CA GLU A 29 -12.35 7.02 4.18
C GLU A 29 -13.43 7.76 3.39
N GLN A 30 -13.19 8.08 2.12
CA GLN A 30 -14.15 8.77 1.26
C GLN A 30 -15.15 7.84 0.58
N SER A 31 -14.93 6.53 0.62
CA SER A 31 -15.87 5.55 0.09
C SER A 31 -16.98 5.26 1.11
N PRO A 32 -18.26 5.13 0.69
CA PRO A 32 -19.29 4.57 1.56
C PRO A 32 -18.92 3.13 1.97
N ASP A 33 -19.43 2.66 3.11
CA ASP A 33 -19.08 1.33 3.62
C ASP A 33 -19.39 0.24 2.59
N GLU A 34 -20.56 0.27 1.97
CA GLU A 34 -20.94 -0.69 0.94
C GLU A 34 -19.96 -0.68 -0.25
N GLY A 35 -19.45 0.50 -0.62
CA GLY A 35 -18.51 0.67 -1.73
C GLY A 35 -17.16 -0.03 -1.52
N LEU A 36 -16.82 -0.40 -0.29
CA LEU A 36 -15.61 -1.18 0.00
C LEU A 36 -15.75 -2.64 -0.45
N PHE A 37 -16.99 -3.14 -0.56
CA PHE A 37 -17.30 -4.55 -0.83
C PHE A 37 -17.87 -4.79 -2.23
N LEU A 38 -18.24 -3.72 -2.94
CA LEU A 38 -18.76 -3.82 -4.30
C LEU A 38 -17.65 -4.08 -5.32
N THR A 39 -18.01 -4.80 -6.38
CA THR A 39 -17.18 -5.03 -7.57
C THR A 39 -17.74 -4.23 -8.74
N LEU A 40 -16.91 -3.91 -9.74
CA LEU A 40 -17.37 -3.27 -10.98
C LEU A 40 -18.12 -4.25 -11.89
N ASP A 41 -17.66 -5.48 -11.90
CA ASP A 41 -18.17 -6.61 -12.68
C ASP A 41 -17.76 -7.94 -12.04
N ALA A 42 -18.08 -9.06 -12.66
CA ALA A 42 -17.83 -10.41 -12.15
C ALA A 42 -16.33 -10.77 -12.08
N GLU A 43 -15.48 -10.12 -12.87
CA GLU A 43 -14.03 -10.38 -12.93
C GLU A 43 -13.23 -9.42 -12.04
N SER A 44 -13.86 -8.35 -11.56
CA SER A 44 -13.18 -7.31 -10.77
C SER A 44 -13.11 -7.68 -9.30
N ASN A 45 -12.01 -7.35 -8.66
CA ASN A 45 -11.89 -7.44 -7.21
C ASN A 45 -12.47 -6.19 -6.52
N SER A 46 -13.15 -6.38 -5.40
CA SER A 46 -13.53 -5.29 -4.52
C SER A 46 -12.32 -4.74 -3.74
N ILE A 47 -12.47 -3.55 -3.14
CA ILE A 47 -11.43 -3.00 -2.23
C ILE A 47 -11.15 -4.00 -1.10
N ALA A 48 -12.17 -4.63 -0.54
CA ALA A 48 -12.02 -5.61 0.54
C ALA A 48 -11.20 -6.84 0.13
N ILE A 49 -11.38 -7.34 -1.08
CA ILE A 49 -10.55 -8.42 -1.66
C ILE A 49 -9.11 -7.96 -1.83
N ILE A 50 -8.89 -6.77 -2.39
CA ILE A 50 -7.54 -6.22 -2.60
C ILE A 50 -6.82 -6.07 -1.25
N VAL A 51 -7.50 -5.56 -0.23
CA VAL A 51 -6.93 -5.42 1.13
C VAL A 51 -6.59 -6.78 1.73
N LYS A 52 -7.47 -7.78 1.58
CA LYS A 52 -7.21 -9.15 2.05
C LYS A 52 -5.99 -9.74 1.37
N HIS A 53 -5.91 -9.60 0.04
CA HIS A 53 -4.75 -10.06 -0.74
C HIS A 53 -3.45 -9.35 -0.31
N MET A 54 -3.47 -8.04 -0.17
CA MET A 54 -2.30 -7.28 0.29
C MET A 54 -1.85 -7.71 1.69
N GLY A 55 -2.78 -7.86 2.63
CA GLY A 55 -2.48 -8.31 3.99
C GLY A 55 -1.86 -9.71 4.04
N GLY A 56 -2.40 -10.66 3.29
CA GLY A 56 -1.85 -12.01 3.15
C GLY A 56 -0.46 -12.00 2.50
N ASN A 57 -0.27 -11.20 1.46
CA ASN A 57 1.02 -11.00 0.82
C ASN A 57 2.05 -10.38 1.78
N MET A 58 1.70 -9.31 2.48
CA MET A 58 2.59 -8.63 3.43
C MET A 58 3.01 -9.58 4.55
N ARG A 59 2.07 -10.31 5.17
CA ARG A 59 2.39 -11.33 6.16
C ARG A 59 3.39 -12.34 5.60
N SER A 60 3.13 -12.88 4.43
CA SER A 60 4.00 -13.91 3.84
C SER A 60 5.40 -13.36 3.51
N ARG A 61 5.49 -12.18 2.91
CA ARG A 61 6.78 -11.61 2.45
C ARG A 61 7.66 -11.11 3.60
N TRP A 62 7.06 -10.53 4.62
CA TRP A 62 7.81 -9.76 5.61
C TRP A 62 8.00 -10.48 6.96
N THR A 63 7.24 -11.54 7.26
CA THR A 63 7.52 -12.36 8.44
C THR A 63 8.86 -13.07 8.25
N ASP A 64 9.77 -12.91 9.21
CA ASP A 64 11.12 -13.49 9.20
C ASP A 64 11.85 -13.26 7.86
N PHE A 65 11.73 -12.04 7.34
CA PHE A 65 12.09 -11.64 5.97
C PHE A 65 13.50 -12.06 5.55
N LEU A 66 14.47 -11.94 6.46
CA LEU A 66 15.87 -12.21 6.14
C LEU A 66 16.30 -13.67 6.30
N THR A 67 15.45 -14.53 6.84
CA THR A 67 15.82 -15.87 7.29
C THR A 67 14.95 -17.00 6.74
N THR A 68 13.76 -16.68 6.24
CA THR A 68 12.83 -17.68 5.69
C THR A 68 12.38 -17.29 4.28
N ASP A 69 11.80 -18.24 3.54
CA ASP A 69 11.21 -17.95 2.23
C ASP A 69 10.07 -16.97 2.37
N GLY A 70 10.02 -15.98 1.48
CA GLY A 70 8.95 -15.00 1.39
C GLY A 70 7.59 -15.60 0.96
N GLU A 71 7.51 -16.84 0.54
CA GLU A 71 6.27 -17.60 0.39
C GLU A 71 6.15 -18.59 1.54
N LYS A 72 5.33 -18.28 2.53
CA LYS A 72 5.16 -19.10 3.72
C LYS A 72 4.35 -20.38 3.40
N PRO A 73 4.72 -21.55 3.99
CA PRO A 73 4.02 -22.82 3.72
C PRO A 73 2.53 -22.79 4.06
N ASP A 74 2.15 -21.96 5.02
CA ASP A 74 0.77 -21.78 5.50
C ASP A 74 0.02 -20.66 4.77
N ARG A 75 0.58 -20.13 3.69
CA ARG A 75 -0.09 -19.14 2.85
C ARG A 75 -0.98 -19.84 1.82
N HIS A 76 -2.26 -19.60 1.89
CA HIS A 76 -3.24 -20.05 0.89
C HIS A 76 -3.62 -18.88 -0.02
N ARG A 77 -2.76 -18.58 -1.01
CA ARG A 77 -2.92 -17.39 -1.86
C ARG A 77 -4.28 -17.28 -2.53
N ASP A 78 -4.82 -18.40 -3.00
CA ASP A 78 -6.07 -18.38 -3.77
C ASP A 78 -7.26 -17.96 -2.89
N THR A 79 -7.26 -18.35 -1.62
CA THR A 79 -8.30 -17.93 -0.66
C THR A 79 -8.22 -16.43 -0.29
N GLU A 80 -7.13 -15.74 -0.66
CA GLU A 80 -7.05 -14.28 -0.49
C GLU A 80 -8.04 -13.54 -1.38
N PHE A 81 -8.51 -14.19 -2.47
CA PHE A 81 -9.48 -13.64 -3.43
C PHE A 81 -10.92 -14.11 -3.19
N GLU A 82 -11.13 -14.87 -2.13
CA GLU A 82 -12.43 -15.39 -1.70
C GLU A 82 -12.82 -14.77 -0.36
N GLU A 83 -14.11 -14.79 -0.02
CA GLU A 83 -14.62 -14.42 1.30
C GLU A 83 -13.94 -13.18 1.92
N PRO A 84 -14.17 -11.96 1.39
CA PRO A 84 -13.58 -10.74 1.92
C PRO A 84 -14.06 -10.47 3.36
N PRO A 85 -13.38 -9.61 4.12
CA PRO A 85 -13.90 -9.07 5.37
C PRO A 85 -15.30 -8.50 5.15
N LYS A 86 -16.16 -8.60 6.15
CA LYS A 86 -17.59 -8.24 6.04
C LYS A 86 -17.89 -6.83 6.53
N THR A 87 -16.98 -6.25 7.27
CA THR A 87 -17.14 -4.91 7.87
C THR A 87 -15.91 -4.06 7.60
N ARG A 88 -16.11 -2.72 7.62
CA ARG A 88 -14.99 -1.76 7.56
C ARG A 88 -13.96 -2.01 8.68
N ALA A 89 -14.43 -2.34 9.88
CA ALA A 89 -13.54 -2.58 11.01
C ALA A 89 -12.61 -3.78 10.77
N GLU A 90 -13.16 -4.92 10.32
CA GLU A 90 -12.38 -6.11 9.96
C GLU A 90 -11.41 -5.82 8.81
N LEU A 91 -11.84 -5.04 7.80
CA LEU A 91 -11.01 -4.63 6.68
C LEU A 91 -9.83 -3.80 7.17
N MET A 92 -10.06 -2.79 8.01
CA MET A 92 -9.00 -1.92 8.52
C MET A 92 -8.06 -2.66 9.46
N GLU A 93 -8.54 -3.62 10.24
CA GLU A 93 -7.68 -4.50 11.05
C GLU A 93 -6.72 -5.32 10.19
N LEU A 94 -7.21 -5.92 9.09
CA LEU A 94 -6.36 -6.63 8.13
C LEU A 94 -5.34 -5.71 7.49
N TRP A 95 -5.76 -4.50 7.10
CA TRP A 95 -4.91 -3.47 6.53
C TRP A 95 -3.76 -3.08 7.45
N ASP A 96 -4.07 -2.69 8.69
CA ASP A 96 -3.07 -2.26 9.65
C ASP A 96 -2.11 -3.38 10.03
N ARG A 97 -2.62 -4.59 10.22
CA ARG A 97 -1.81 -5.77 10.50
C ARG A 97 -0.85 -6.10 9.35
N GLY A 98 -1.32 -5.99 8.10
CA GLY A 98 -0.48 -6.20 6.92
C GLY A 98 0.69 -5.21 6.87
N TRP A 99 0.41 -3.92 6.99
CA TRP A 99 1.44 -2.88 6.99
C TRP A 99 2.40 -3.00 8.18
N LYS A 100 1.92 -3.46 9.33
CA LYS A 100 2.78 -3.71 10.48
C LYS A 100 3.85 -4.76 10.17
N TYR A 101 3.52 -5.88 9.51
CA TYR A 101 4.54 -6.87 9.09
C TYR A 101 5.63 -6.24 8.22
N LEU A 102 5.25 -5.37 7.30
CA LEU A 102 6.19 -4.67 6.41
C LEU A 102 7.12 -3.75 7.20
N PHE A 103 6.56 -2.87 8.03
CA PHE A 103 7.37 -1.89 8.77
C PHE A 103 8.26 -2.57 9.79
N ASP A 104 7.76 -3.55 10.55
CA ASP A 104 8.56 -4.33 11.51
C ASP A 104 9.78 -4.99 10.83
N ALA A 105 9.64 -5.41 9.56
CA ALA A 105 10.74 -6.03 8.83
C ALA A 105 11.73 -5.02 8.23
N LEU A 106 11.27 -3.83 7.80
CA LEU A 106 12.11 -2.86 7.10
C LEU A 106 12.77 -1.83 8.02
N GLU A 107 12.10 -1.38 9.08
CA GLU A 107 12.62 -0.34 9.97
C GLU A 107 13.98 -0.68 10.62
N PRO A 108 14.28 -1.95 10.97
CA PRO A 108 15.58 -2.32 11.49
C PRO A 108 16.71 -2.34 10.44
N LEU A 109 16.37 -2.30 9.14
CA LEU A 109 17.36 -2.43 8.06
C LEU A 109 18.09 -1.11 7.79
N SER A 110 19.28 -1.26 7.25
CA SER A 110 20.09 -0.18 6.69
C SER A 110 20.48 -0.48 5.24
N ASP A 111 21.05 0.48 4.54
CA ASP A 111 21.48 0.28 3.15
C ASP A 111 22.57 -0.80 3.00
N VAL A 112 23.28 -1.16 4.07
CA VAL A 112 24.23 -2.28 4.06
C VAL A 112 23.53 -3.63 3.86
N ASP A 113 22.27 -3.74 4.33
CA ASP A 113 21.48 -4.96 4.20
C ASP A 113 20.95 -5.21 2.78
N LEU A 114 20.97 -4.20 1.91
CA LEU A 114 20.39 -4.27 0.57
C LEU A 114 21.01 -5.34 -0.33
N ALA A 115 22.29 -5.68 -0.10
CA ALA A 115 23.01 -6.72 -0.84
C ALA A 115 22.78 -8.14 -0.30
N ARG A 116 22.13 -8.29 0.87
CA ARG A 116 21.85 -9.62 1.44
C ARG A 116 20.90 -10.39 0.54
N THR A 117 21.03 -11.71 0.56
CA THR A 117 20.14 -12.59 -0.20
C THR A 117 18.94 -13.00 0.66
N VAL A 118 17.77 -12.91 0.08
CA VAL A 118 16.50 -13.46 0.59
C VAL A 118 15.91 -14.39 -0.48
N THR A 119 14.97 -15.24 -0.08
CA THR A 119 14.35 -16.20 -0.99
C THR A 119 12.86 -15.90 -1.11
N ILE A 120 12.33 -15.94 -2.33
CA ILE A 120 10.88 -15.81 -2.61
C ILE A 120 10.48 -16.93 -3.55
N ARG A 121 9.67 -17.88 -3.11
CA ARG A 121 9.28 -19.07 -3.88
C ARG A 121 10.49 -19.86 -4.38
N THR A 122 11.43 -20.11 -3.48
CA THR A 122 12.70 -20.78 -3.72
C THR A 122 13.69 -20.01 -4.62
N GLU A 123 13.30 -18.88 -5.18
CA GLU A 123 14.14 -18.07 -6.05
C GLU A 123 14.92 -17.02 -5.24
N PRO A 124 16.26 -16.94 -5.38
CA PRO A 124 17.06 -15.95 -4.66
C PRO A 124 16.89 -14.54 -5.22
N HIS A 125 16.79 -13.56 -4.32
CA HIS A 125 16.73 -12.13 -4.62
C HIS A 125 17.66 -11.37 -3.68
N SER A 126 18.20 -10.24 -4.11
CA SER A 126 18.75 -9.30 -3.13
C SER A 126 17.60 -8.65 -2.32
N VAL A 127 17.88 -8.20 -1.11
CA VAL A 127 16.93 -7.41 -0.31
C VAL A 127 16.39 -6.24 -1.13
N MET A 128 17.26 -5.53 -1.86
CA MET A 128 16.84 -4.44 -2.75
C MET A 128 15.86 -4.91 -3.83
N GLN A 129 16.10 -6.03 -4.48
CA GLN A 129 15.18 -6.57 -5.48
C GLN A 129 13.83 -6.98 -4.87
N ALA A 130 13.86 -7.60 -3.69
CA ALA A 130 12.64 -7.95 -2.96
C ALA A 130 11.82 -6.70 -2.58
N ILE A 131 12.47 -5.65 -2.10
CA ILE A 131 11.82 -4.37 -1.79
C ILE A 131 11.23 -3.74 -3.08
N ASN A 132 12.00 -3.61 -4.15
CA ASN A 132 11.53 -3.05 -5.43
C ASN A 132 10.29 -3.78 -5.96
N ARG A 133 10.30 -5.11 -5.88
CA ARG A 133 9.16 -5.94 -6.27
C ARG A 133 7.90 -5.57 -5.47
N GLN A 134 8.03 -5.31 -4.17
CA GLN A 134 6.89 -4.96 -3.33
C GLN A 134 6.47 -3.49 -3.50
N VAL A 135 7.40 -2.57 -3.75
CA VAL A 135 7.07 -1.19 -4.16
C VAL A 135 6.17 -1.21 -5.40
N ALA A 136 6.54 -1.94 -6.44
CA ALA A 136 5.73 -2.07 -7.65
C ALA A 136 4.36 -2.73 -7.35
N HIS A 137 4.35 -3.82 -6.58
CA HIS A 137 3.15 -4.59 -6.24
C HIS A 137 2.13 -3.77 -5.45
N TYR A 138 2.57 -3.10 -4.38
CA TYR A 138 1.64 -2.35 -3.54
C TYR A 138 1.20 -1.04 -4.20
N SER A 139 2.05 -0.42 -5.04
CA SER A 139 1.66 0.80 -5.74
C SER A 139 0.49 0.59 -6.70
N TYR A 140 0.49 -0.50 -7.47
CA TYR A 140 -0.64 -0.75 -8.39
C TYR A 140 -1.91 -1.16 -7.64
N HIS A 141 -1.82 -1.90 -6.51
CA HIS A 141 -2.98 -2.20 -5.68
C HIS A 141 -3.54 -0.95 -4.99
N VAL A 142 -2.69 -0.06 -4.50
CA VAL A 142 -3.13 1.24 -3.98
C VAL A 142 -3.82 2.06 -5.07
N GLY A 143 -3.29 2.05 -6.29
CA GLY A 143 -3.95 2.67 -7.45
C GLY A 143 -5.36 2.10 -7.72
N GLN A 144 -5.53 0.77 -7.63
CA GLN A 144 -6.84 0.13 -7.76
C GLN A 144 -7.78 0.54 -6.62
N ILE A 145 -7.33 0.55 -5.36
CA ILE A 145 -8.12 1.01 -4.20
C ILE A 145 -8.59 2.46 -4.42
N VAL A 146 -7.70 3.35 -4.82
CA VAL A 146 -8.03 4.77 -5.07
C VAL A 146 -9.05 4.90 -6.21
N PHE A 147 -8.89 4.14 -7.29
CA PHE A 147 -9.80 4.15 -8.43
C PHE A 147 -11.21 3.69 -8.02
N LEU A 148 -11.32 2.54 -7.35
CA LEU A 148 -12.59 1.97 -6.90
C LEU A 148 -13.26 2.86 -5.85
N ALA A 149 -12.52 3.34 -4.85
CA ALA A 149 -13.05 4.23 -3.82
C ALA A 149 -13.63 5.50 -4.43
N LYS A 150 -12.94 6.11 -5.39
CA LYS A 150 -13.42 7.29 -6.10
C LYS A 150 -14.66 7.00 -6.93
N HIS A 151 -14.73 5.83 -7.58
CA HIS A 151 -15.89 5.42 -8.38
C HIS A 151 -17.13 5.29 -7.49
N PHE A 152 -17.05 4.54 -6.39
CA PHE A 152 -18.19 4.33 -5.51
C PHE A 152 -18.56 5.57 -4.68
N ALA A 153 -17.59 6.41 -4.28
CA ALA A 153 -17.88 7.70 -3.66
C ALA A 153 -18.71 8.62 -4.59
N ALA A 154 -18.41 8.63 -5.88
CA ALA A 154 -19.17 9.43 -6.86
C ALA A 154 -20.62 8.96 -7.03
N GLN A 155 -20.89 7.66 -6.89
CA GLN A 155 -22.23 7.08 -6.97
C GLN A 155 -23.10 7.41 -5.74
N SER A 156 -22.47 7.58 -4.56
CA SER A 156 -23.17 7.89 -3.29
C SER A 156 -23.51 9.35 -3.07
N LYS A 157 -23.44 10.20 -4.10
CA LYS A 157 -23.62 11.67 -4.04
C LYS A 157 -22.57 12.41 -3.19
N GLY A 158 -21.51 11.73 -2.76
CA GLY A 158 -20.37 12.34 -2.10
C GLY A 158 -19.51 13.15 -3.07
N ARG A 159 -18.94 14.28 -2.62
CA ARG A 159 -17.96 15.03 -3.40
C ARG A 159 -16.55 14.50 -3.06
N TRP A 160 -15.92 13.82 -4.02
CA TRP A 160 -14.54 13.37 -3.90
C TRP A 160 -13.58 14.53 -3.66
N GLN A 161 -12.81 14.45 -2.60
CA GLN A 161 -11.71 15.37 -2.32
C GLN A 161 -10.41 14.80 -2.93
N ALA A 162 -9.66 15.66 -3.61
CA ALA A 162 -8.39 15.26 -4.22
C ALA A 162 -7.40 14.77 -3.15
N LEU A 163 -6.83 13.60 -3.37
CA LEU A 163 -5.88 12.99 -2.44
C LEU A 163 -4.48 13.62 -2.54
N THR A 164 -4.19 14.25 -3.65
CA THR A 164 -2.93 14.94 -3.96
C THR A 164 -3.20 16.41 -4.30
N VAL A 165 -2.94 16.82 -5.55
CA VAL A 165 -3.15 18.19 -5.98
C VAL A 165 -4.55 18.35 -6.58
N PRO A 166 -5.43 19.22 -6.01
CA PRO A 166 -6.75 19.46 -6.58
C PRO A 166 -6.69 20.02 -8.00
N ARG A 167 -7.72 19.74 -8.80
CA ARG A 167 -7.81 20.30 -10.17
C ARG A 167 -7.76 21.83 -10.13
N GLY A 168 -6.96 22.40 -11.02
CA GLY A 168 -6.78 23.86 -11.15
C GLY A 168 -5.83 24.49 -10.12
N GLN A 169 -5.30 23.71 -9.15
CA GLN A 169 -4.44 24.24 -8.09
C GLN A 169 -2.94 23.94 -8.29
N SER A 170 -2.52 23.35 -9.42
CA SER A 170 -1.12 22.97 -9.64
C SER A 170 -0.13 24.13 -9.51
N LYS A 171 -0.45 25.29 -10.04
CA LYS A 171 0.43 26.48 -9.95
C LYS A 171 0.58 26.95 -8.49
N GLN A 172 -0.53 27.02 -7.75
CA GLN A 172 -0.49 27.40 -6.33
C GLN A 172 0.24 26.35 -5.49
N PHE A 173 0.02 25.07 -5.76
CA PHE A 173 0.72 23.99 -5.08
C PHE A 173 2.25 24.11 -5.28
N THR A 174 2.71 24.34 -6.52
CA THR A 174 4.14 24.54 -6.83
C THR A 174 4.70 25.74 -6.06
N ALA A 175 3.97 26.85 -6.01
CA ALA A 175 4.39 28.03 -5.24
C ALA A 175 4.45 27.73 -3.73
N ASP A 176 3.50 26.99 -3.19
CA ASP A 176 3.47 26.58 -1.78
C ASP A 176 4.65 25.65 -1.43
N VAL A 177 5.02 24.73 -2.34
CA VAL A 177 6.20 23.85 -2.17
C VAL A 177 7.48 24.69 -2.21
N ALA A 178 7.62 25.61 -3.17
CA ALA A 178 8.78 26.49 -3.26
C ALA A 178 8.94 27.40 -2.03
N ALA A 179 7.82 27.80 -1.41
CA ALA A 179 7.80 28.58 -0.17
C ALA A 179 7.94 27.73 1.11
N GLY A 180 8.15 26.42 1.02
CA GLY A 180 8.24 25.50 2.16
C GLY A 180 6.95 25.27 2.93
N LYS A 181 5.79 25.73 2.39
CA LYS A 181 4.47 25.57 3.02
C LYS A 181 3.85 24.19 2.84
N LYS A 182 4.23 23.49 1.79
CA LYS A 182 3.77 22.14 1.43
C LYS A 182 4.95 21.26 1.04
N SER A 183 4.73 19.96 1.05
CA SER A 183 5.66 18.95 0.53
C SER A 183 5.04 18.23 -0.64
N GLN A 184 5.89 17.75 -1.56
CA GLN A 184 5.50 16.89 -2.68
C GLN A 184 5.10 15.47 -2.19
N ARG A 185 5.57 15.06 -1.01
CA ARG A 185 5.29 13.77 -0.36
C ARG A 185 4.60 13.95 0.99
#